data_b6adbdd3c1b50fb0f09de9ffa3b3a06b
#
_entry.id   b6adbdd3c1b50fb0f09de9ffa3b3a06b
#
_cell.length_a   1.000
_cell.length_b   1.000
_cell.length_c   1.000
_cell.angle_alpha   90.00
_cell.angle_beta   90.00
_cell.angle_gamma   90.00
#
_symmetry.space_group_name_H-M   'P 1'
#
loop_
_entity.id
_entity.type
_entity.pdbx_description
1 polymer ?
#
loop_
_entity_poly.entity_id
_entity_poly.type
_entity_poly.pdbx_seq_one_letter_code
_entity_poly.pdbx_strand_id
1 'polypeptide(L)'
;VAGDSAGGGLAVALLVAARDAGEALPAAAVLMSPTVDLTSSGASMTERAEQDPISTPAMLRQFASTYLAGADPKTPLASPLFAALSGLPALLVQVGTADLLLSDSERLATAAAGAGVDVTLQIGEGLPHVYQILLGTPEAAEATEQIGTFLRARVR
;
A
#
# COMPACT_ATOMS: atom_id res chain seq x y z
N VAL A 1 -5.31 -11.73 0.91
CA VAL A 1 -5.74 -10.68 -0.01
C VAL A 1 -4.52 -10.00 -0.62
N ALA A 2 -4.63 -9.44 -1.83
CA ALA A 2 -3.58 -8.65 -2.45
C ALA A 2 -4.19 -7.46 -3.20
N GLY A 3 -3.41 -6.40 -3.36
CA GLY A 3 -3.80 -5.24 -4.15
C GLY A 3 -2.63 -4.33 -4.47
N ASP A 4 -2.73 -3.66 -5.60
CA ASP A 4 -1.77 -2.67 -6.06
C ASP A 4 -2.39 -1.27 -6.06
N SER A 5 -1.59 -0.24 -5.85
CA SER A 5 -2.03 1.16 -5.92
C SER A 5 -3.31 1.42 -5.09
N ALA A 6 -4.36 1.92 -5.69
CA ALA A 6 -5.68 2.07 -5.06
C ALA A 6 -6.23 0.73 -4.53
N GLY A 7 -5.97 -0.40 -5.23
CA GLY A 7 -6.33 -1.74 -4.77
C GLY A 7 -5.59 -2.14 -3.49
N GLY A 8 -4.36 -1.67 -3.30
CA GLY A 8 -3.61 -1.84 -2.05
C GLY A 8 -4.28 -1.12 -0.87
N GLY A 9 -4.70 0.13 -1.08
CA GLY A 9 -5.49 0.87 -0.09
C GLY A 9 -6.82 0.20 0.23
N LEU A 10 -7.52 -0.26 -0.82
CA LEU A 10 -8.79 -1.00 -0.66
C LEU A 10 -8.59 -2.32 0.12
N ALA A 11 -7.48 -3.02 -0.11
CA ALA A 11 -7.16 -4.24 0.64
C ALA A 11 -7.00 -3.96 2.14
N VAL A 12 -6.29 -2.88 2.52
CA VAL A 12 -6.17 -2.49 3.93
C VAL A 12 -7.52 -2.06 4.51
N ALA A 13 -8.31 -1.27 3.77
CA ALA A 13 -9.65 -0.86 4.20
C ALA A 13 -10.59 -2.06 4.42
N LEU A 14 -10.53 -3.06 3.52
CA LEU A 14 -11.26 -4.32 3.67
C LEU A 14 -10.87 -5.06 4.95
N LEU A 15 -9.56 -5.16 5.25
CA LEU A 15 -9.07 -5.81 6.47
C LEU A 15 -9.56 -5.08 7.73
N VAL A 16 -9.52 -3.75 7.73
CA VAL A 16 -10.04 -2.93 8.84
C VAL A 16 -11.54 -3.17 9.02
N ALA A 17 -12.32 -3.10 7.94
CA ALA A 17 -13.76 -3.28 7.98
C ALA A 17 -14.16 -4.71 8.45
N ALA A 18 -13.48 -5.74 7.93
CA ALA A 18 -13.74 -7.15 8.32
C ALA A 18 -13.40 -7.39 9.80
N ARG A 19 -12.25 -6.89 10.28
CA ARG A 19 -11.88 -6.97 11.70
C ARG A 19 -12.92 -6.29 12.59
N ASP A 20 -13.35 -5.08 12.23
CA ASP A 20 -14.30 -4.30 13.02
C ASP A 20 -15.70 -4.95 13.03
N ALA A 21 -16.04 -5.70 11.98
CA ALA A 21 -17.25 -6.50 11.91
C ALA A 21 -17.13 -7.86 12.61
N GLY A 22 -15.95 -8.23 13.13
CA GLY A 22 -15.71 -9.54 13.75
C GLY A 22 -15.65 -10.70 12.75
N GLU A 23 -15.43 -10.40 11.48
CA GLU A 23 -15.30 -11.38 10.41
C GLU A 23 -13.91 -12.04 10.39
N ALA A 24 -13.84 -13.25 9.82
CA ALA A 24 -12.57 -13.95 9.66
C ALA A 24 -11.63 -13.19 8.71
N LEU A 25 -10.42 -12.90 9.18
CA LEU A 25 -9.41 -12.25 8.37
C LEU A 25 -8.62 -13.26 7.53
N PRO A 26 -8.15 -12.88 6.32
CA PRO A 26 -7.22 -13.69 5.56
C PRO A 26 -5.89 -13.83 6.32
N ALA A 27 -5.13 -14.89 6.02
CA ALA A 27 -3.87 -15.20 6.69
C ALA A 27 -2.80 -14.10 6.50
N ALA A 28 -2.86 -13.36 5.40
CA ALA A 28 -1.91 -12.30 5.06
C ALA A 28 -2.45 -11.34 3.99
N ALA A 29 -1.80 -10.19 3.85
CA ALA A 29 -2.02 -9.27 2.74
C ALA A 29 -0.71 -8.91 2.04
N VAL A 30 -0.80 -8.73 0.71
CA VAL A 30 0.29 -8.22 -0.14
C VAL A 30 -0.15 -6.91 -0.75
N LEU A 31 0.63 -5.87 -0.52
CA LEU A 31 0.34 -4.50 -0.89
C LEU A 31 1.47 -3.97 -1.79
N MET A 32 1.17 -3.68 -3.04
CA MET A 32 2.15 -3.19 -4.02
C MET A 32 1.88 -1.71 -4.28
N SER A 33 2.80 -0.84 -3.87
CA SER A 33 2.65 0.63 -4.00
C SER A 33 1.28 1.14 -3.50
N PRO A 34 0.84 0.80 -2.26
CA PRO A 34 -0.53 1.04 -1.83
C PRO A 34 -0.81 2.54 -1.64
N THR A 35 -1.97 3.00 -2.12
CA THR A 35 -2.53 4.33 -1.82
C THR A 35 -3.31 4.25 -0.51
N VAL A 36 -2.77 4.79 0.58
CA VAL A 36 -3.39 4.70 1.91
C VAL A 36 -3.68 6.05 2.56
N ASP A 37 -3.31 7.15 1.90
CA ASP A 37 -3.52 8.52 2.35
C ASP A 37 -4.04 9.42 1.23
N LEU A 38 -5.35 9.58 1.14
CA LEU A 38 -6.00 10.44 0.13
C LEU A 38 -5.87 11.95 0.44
N THR A 39 -5.21 12.31 1.55
CA THR A 39 -4.83 13.71 1.78
C THR A 39 -3.61 14.12 0.97
N SER A 40 -2.89 13.14 0.37
CA SER A 40 -1.64 13.37 -0.36
C SER A 40 -0.58 14.09 0.48
N SER A 41 -0.51 13.80 1.79
CA SER A 41 0.38 14.49 2.74
C SER A 41 1.79 13.90 2.83
N GLY A 42 2.06 12.79 2.14
CA GLY A 42 3.36 12.15 2.11
C GLY A 42 4.44 13.03 1.45
N ALA A 43 5.66 13.04 1.99
CA ALA A 43 6.77 13.84 1.46
C ALA A 43 7.13 13.46 0.01
N SER A 44 7.03 12.17 -0.34
CA SER A 44 7.28 11.66 -1.69
C SER A 44 6.39 12.29 -2.76
N MET A 45 5.19 12.79 -2.40
CA MET A 45 4.32 13.53 -3.31
C MET A 45 4.97 14.80 -3.90
N THR A 46 6.00 15.33 -3.24
CA THR A 46 6.78 16.47 -3.72
C THR A 46 8.19 16.03 -4.14
N GLU A 47 8.85 15.24 -3.32
CA GLU A 47 10.24 14.84 -3.51
C GLU A 47 10.44 13.89 -4.71
N ARG A 48 9.42 13.12 -5.07
CA ARG A 48 9.45 12.15 -6.19
C ARG A 48 8.65 12.59 -7.42
N ALA A 49 8.11 13.82 -7.41
CA ALA A 49 7.20 14.30 -8.44
C ALA A 49 7.80 14.28 -9.87
N GLU A 50 9.11 14.45 -10.00
CA GLU A 50 9.84 14.40 -11.28
C GLU A 50 10.47 13.03 -11.56
N GLN A 51 10.46 12.12 -10.57
CA GLN A 51 11.10 10.81 -10.67
C GLN A 51 10.10 9.69 -11.00
N ASP A 52 8.82 9.87 -10.64
CA ASP A 52 7.77 8.89 -10.94
C ASP A 52 7.35 9.00 -12.41
N PRO A 53 7.64 7.97 -13.25
CA PRO A 53 7.31 8.02 -14.67
C PRO A 53 5.84 7.63 -14.96
N ILE A 54 5.10 7.20 -13.96
CA ILE A 54 3.74 6.65 -14.10
C ILE A 54 2.70 7.65 -13.62
N SER A 55 2.95 8.28 -12.46
CA SER A 55 1.98 9.10 -11.75
C SER A 55 2.44 10.53 -11.60
N THR A 56 1.49 11.45 -11.51
CA THR A 56 1.78 12.83 -11.11
C THR A 56 0.98 13.19 -9.86
N PRO A 57 1.47 14.15 -9.03
CA PRO A 57 0.72 14.59 -7.86
C PRO A 57 -0.68 15.13 -8.20
N ALA A 58 -0.83 15.78 -9.36
CA ALA A 58 -2.11 16.31 -9.84
C ALA A 58 -3.08 15.17 -10.15
N MET A 59 -2.62 14.12 -10.82
CA MET A 59 -3.41 12.94 -11.17
C MET A 59 -3.89 12.20 -9.91
N LEU A 60 -3.00 11.96 -8.94
CA LEU A 60 -3.38 11.27 -7.69
C LEU A 60 -4.39 12.10 -6.89
N ARG A 61 -4.22 13.42 -6.79
CA ARG A 61 -5.20 14.31 -6.15
C ARG A 61 -6.55 14.31 -6.88
N GLN A 62 -6.55 14.26 -8.20
CA GLN A 62 -7.80 14.18 -8.98
C GLN A 62 -8.53 12.86 -8.71
N PHE A 63 -7.82 11.73 -8.67
CA PHE A 63 -8.42 10.43 -8.35
C PHE A 63 -9.00 10.43 -6.93
N ALA A 64 -8.24 10.93 -5.95
CA ALA A 64 -8.71 11.06 -4.58
C ALA A 64 -9.98 11.91 -4.49
N SER A 65 -10.00 13.08 -5.13
CA SER A 65 -11.17 13.97 -5.16
C SER A 65 -12.40 13.30 -5.77
N THR A 66 -12.22 12.58 -6.87
CA THR A 66 -13.31 11.86 -7.55
C THR A 66 -13.86 10.72 -6.69
N TYR A 67 -12.97 9.94 -6.06
CA TYR A 67 -13.36 8.84 -5.18
C TYR A 67 -14.09 9.32 -3.92
N LEU A 68 -13.56 10.36 -3.30
CA LEU A 68 -14.12 10.92 -2.06
C LEU A 68 -15.48 11.61 -2.27
N ALA A 69 -15.74 12.16 -3.46
CA ALA A 69 -17.00 12.87 -3.78
C ALA A 69 -17.42 13.89 -2.70
N GLY A 70 -16.45 14.57 -2.08
CA GLY A 70 -16.65 15.56 -1.02
C GLY A 70 -16.59 15.00 0.40
N ALA A 71 -16.37 13.68 0.59
CA ALA A 71 -16.13 13.11 1.91
C ALA A 71 -14.75 13.55 2.48
N ASP A 72 -14.61 13.47 3.81
CA ASP A 72 -13.34 13.77 4.48
C ASP A 72 -12.24 12.79 4.01
N PRO A 73 -11.12 13.29 3.45
CA PRO A 73 -10.02 12.46 3.00
C PRO A 73 -9.35 11.65 4.13
N LYS A 74 -9.58 11.99 5.40
CA LYS A 74 -9.10 11.21 6.55
C LYS A 74 -10.07 10.12 7.01
N THR A 75 -11.18 9.92 6.31
CA THR A 75 -12.11 8.82 6.60
C THR A 75 -11.36 7.48 6.60
N PRO A 76 -11.39 6.68 7.71
CA PRO A 76 -10.51 5.51 7.87
C PRO A 76 -10.63 4.43 6.79
N LEU A 77 -11.82 4.24 6.21
CA LEU A 77 -12.01 3.27 5.12
C LEU A 77 -11.67 3.84 3.73
N ALA A 78 -11.48 5.17 3.60
CA ALA A 78 -10.97 5.80 2.39
C ALA A 78 -9.44 5.98 2.45
N SER A 79 -8.92 6.32 3.63
CA SER A 79 -7.50 6.49 3.91
C SER A 79 -7.09 5.63 5.11
N PRO A 80 -6.84 4.33 4.89
CA PRO A 80 -6.63 3.38 5.98
C PRO A 80 -5.36 3.64 6.80
N LEU A 81 -4.49 4.52 6.37
CA LEU A 81 -3.39 5.03 7.20
C LEU A 81 -3.89 5.69 8.51
N PHE A 82 -5.10 6.26 8.51
CA PHE A 82 -5.72 6.91 9.67
C PHE A 82 -6.63 5.98 10.49
N ALA A 83 -6.70 4.70 10.10
CA ALA A 83 -7.44 3.69 10.85
C ALA A 83 -6.64 3.14 12.04
N ALA A 84 -7.32 2.50 12.99
CA ALA A 84 -6.67 1.62 13.93
C ALA A 84 -6.19 0.35 13.19
N LEU A 85 -4.88 0.07 13.23
CA LEU A 85 -4.29 -1.04 12.46
C LEU A 85 -4.04 -2.30 13.32
N SER A 86 -4.27 -2.25 14.63
CA SER A 86 -4.11 -3.40 15.51
C SER A 86 -5.02 -4.58 15.10
N GLY A 87 -4.51 -5.79 15.23
CA GLY A 87 -5.25 -7.01 14.91
C GLY A 87 -5.37 -7.35 13.42
N LEU A 88 -4.73 -6.59 12.54
CA LEU A 88 -4.62 -6.95 11.12
C LEU A 88 -3.69 -8.16 10.93
N PRO A 89 -3.86 -8.94 9.86
CA PRO A 89 -2.96 -10.05 9.53
C PRO A 89 -1.58 -9.54 9.10
N ALA A 90 -0.64 -10.45 8.89
CA ALA A 90 0.68 -10.11 8.39
C ALA A 90 0.61 -9.36 7.05
N LEU A 91 1.41 -8.30 6.90
CA LEU A 91 1.47 -7.44 5.71
C LEU A 91 2.83 -7.55 5.03
N LEU A 92 2.84 -7.80 3.72
CA LEU A 92 3.97 -7.52 2.85
C LEU A 92 3.66 -6.24 2.08
N VAL A 93 4.52 -5.23 2.22
CA VAL A 93 4.42 -3.97 1.48
C VAL A 93 5.63 -3.86 0.56
N GLN A 94 5.41 -3.68 -0.73
CA GLN A 94 6.46 -3.47 -1.73
C GLN A 94 6.24 -2.13 -2.42
N VAL A 95 7.29 -1.33 -2.57
CA VAL A 95 7.25 0.00 -3.22
C VAL A 95 8.59 0.34 -3.84
N GLY A 96 8.61 1.17 -4.87
CA GLY A 96 9.85 1.69 -5.47
C GLY A 96 10.26 3.03 -4.89
N THR A 97 11.56 3.39 -4.99
CA THR A 97 12.01 4.73 -4.57
C THR A 97 11.66 5.83 -5.58
N ALA A 98 11.35 5.48 -6.84
CA ALA A 98 10.85 6.39 -7.86
C ALA A 98 9.30 6.38 -7.94
N ASP A 99 8.65 6.33 -6.79
CA ASP A 99 7.19 6.22 -6.66
C ASP A 99 6.65 7.32 -5.74
N LEU A 100 5.61 8.01 -6.15
CA LEU A 100 4.92 9.01 -5.34
C LEU A 100 4.31 8.44 -4.06
N LEU A 101 4.02 7.13 -4.02
CA LEU A 101 3.43 6.43 -2.87
C LEU A 101 4.49 5.79 -1.94
N LEU A 102 5.78 6.15 -2.09
CA LEU A 102 6.83 5.71 -1.19
C LEU A 102 6.50 6.07 0.27
N SER A 103 6.17 7.33 0.54
CA SER A 103 5.82 7.78 1.90
C SER A 103 4.56 7.11 2.45
N ASP A 104 3.56 6.83 1.60
CA ASP A 104 2.36 6.09 2.00
C ASP A 104 2.74 4.69 2.52
N SER A 105 3.59 3.99 1.77
CA SER A 105 4.08 2.65 2.09
C SER A 105 4.90 2.62 3.38
N GLU A 106 5.84 3.56 3.54
CA GLU A 106 6.69 3.67 4.73
C GLU A 106 5.87 4.02 5.99
N ARG A 107 4.93 4.96 5.87
CA ARG A 107 4.05 5.39 6.97
C ARG A 107 3.10 4.27 7.37
N LEU A 108 2.52 3.55 6.40
CA LEU A 108 1.68 2.39 6.67
C LEU A 108 2.48 1.31 7.41
N ALA A 109 3.66 0.96 6.92
CA ALA A 109 4.51 -0.06 7.54
C ALA A 109 4.88 0.32 8.98
N THR A 110 5.27 1.58 9.20
CA THR A 110 5.59 2.10 10.53
C THR A 110 4.39 2.06 11.48
N ALA A 111 3.22 2.54 11.02
CA ALA A 111 2.01 2.58 11.83
C ALA A 111 1.49 1.17 12.16
N ALA A 112 1.51 0.25 11.20
CA ALA A 112 1.08 -1.13 11.40
C ALA A 112 2.02 -1.88 12.34
N ALA A 113 3.33 -1.76 12.17
CA ALA A 113 4.31 -2.35 13.09
C ALA A 113 4.16 -1.78 14.52
N GLY A 114 3.96 -0.47 14.66
CA GLY A 114 3.68 0.18 15.94
C GLY A 114 2.38 -0.30 16.60
N ALA A 115 1.43 -0.80 15.81
CA ALA A 115 0.18 -1.41 16.27
C ALA A 115 0.30 -2.92 16.55
N GLY A 116 1.51 -3.50 16.45
CA GLY A 116 1.78 -4.92 16.72
C GLY A 116 1.49 -5.86 15.54
N VAL A 117 1.34 -5.33 14.33
CA VAL A 117 1.17 -6.14 13.10
C VAL A 117 2.54 -6.63 12.62
N ASP A 118 2.62 -7.88 12.16
CA ASP A 118 3.80 -8.43 11.47
C ASP A 118 3.90 -7.79 10.07
N VAL A 119 4.89 -6.91 9.87
CA VAL A 119 5.07 -6.16 8.62
C VAL A 119 6.43 -6.43 8.00
N THR A 120 6.43 -6.78 6.73
CA THR A 120 7.62 -6.79 5.88
C THR A 120 7.50 -5.65 4.87
N LEU A 121 8.39 -4.66 4.96
CA LEU A 121 8.51 -3.58 3.95
C LEU A 121 9.71 -3.87 3.04
N GLN A 122 9.48 -3.84 1.74
CA GLN A 122 10.50 -4.00 0.71
C GLN A 122 10.50 -2.78 -0.21
N ILE A 123 11.65 -2.12 -0.31
CA ILE A 123 11.83 -0.90 -1.12
C ILE A 123 12.80 -1.22 -2.25
N GLY A 124 12.33 -1.07 -3.49
CA GLY A 124 13.13 -1.26 -4.70
C GLY A 124 13.79 0.06 -5.14
N GLU A 125 15.12 0.08 -5.15
CA GLU A 125 15.87 1.29 -5.53
C GLU A 125 15.71 1.63 -7.01
N GLY A 126 15.33 2.89 -7.31
CA GLY A 126 15.10 3.38 -8.66
C GLY A 126 13.86 2.81 -9.36
N LEU A 127 13.09 1.96 -8.69
CA LEU A 127 11.93 1.31 -9.28
C LEU A 127 10.68 2.21 -9.23
N PRO A 128 9.84 2.18 -10.29
CA PRO A 128 8.65 3.01 -10.39
C PRO A 128 7.44 2.41 -9.68
N HIS A 129 6.33 3.14 -9.72
CA HIS A 129 5.02 2.72 -9.24
C HIS A 129 4.62 1.34 -9.78
N VAL A 130 4.25 0.42 -8.87
CA VAL A 130 3.82 -0.97 -9.17
C VAL A 130 4.81 -1.68 -10.10
N TYR A 131 6.11 -1.59 -9.84
CA TYR A 131 7.16 -2.18 -10.68
C TYR A 131 7.02 -3.70 -10.89
N GLN A 132 6.25 -4.38 -10.06
CA GLN A 132 5.98 -5.80 -10.13
C GLN A 132 5.29 -6.22 -11.45
N ILE A 133 4.61 -5.29 -12.13
CA ILE A 133 3.95 -5.54 -13.42
C ILE A 133 4.89 -5.41 -14.62
N LEU A 134 6.12 -4.96 -14.42
CA LEU A 134 7.13 -4.84 -15.48
C LEU A 134 7.68 -6.21 -15.86
N LEU A 135 6.81 -7.05 -16.43
CA LEU A 135 7.12 -8.43 -16.77
C LEU A 135 8.38 -8.54 -17.65
N GLY A 136 9.27 -9.45 -17.27
CA GLY A 136 10.54 -9.67 -17.99
C GLY A 136 11.72 -8.92 -17.39
N THR A 137 11.52 -8.08 -16.35
CA THR A 137 12.62 -7.51 -15.57
C THR A 137 13.01 -8.41 -14.40
N PRO A 138 14.31 -8.46 -14.02
CA PRO A 138 14.76 -9.20 -12.84
C PRO A 138 14.07 -8.77 -11.56
N GLU A 139 13.82 -7.46 -11.40
CA GLU A 139 13.22 -6.86 -10.22
C GLU A 139 11.77 -7.30 -10.04
N ALA A 140 10.98 -7.36 -11.12
CA ALA A 140 9.61 -7.86 -11.07
C ALA A 140 9.57 -9.36 -10.76
N ALA A 141 10.51 -10.15 -11.31
CA ALA A 141 10.63 -11.57 -11.03
C ALA A 141 11.00 -11.82 -9.56
N GLU A 142 11.97 -11.08 -9.02
CA GLU A 142 12.37 -11.16 -7.62
C GLU A 142 11.22 -10.77 -6.69
N ALA A 143 10.54 -9.65 -6.95
CA ALA A 143 9.39 -9.20 -6.15
C ALA A 143 8.29 -10.28 -6.12
N THR A 144 8.01 -10.91 -7.26
CA THR A 144 7.02 -11.99 -7.37
C THR A 144 7.43 -13.23 -6.55
N GLU A 145 8.70 -13.62 -6.58
CA GLU A 145 9.21 -14.74 -5.77
C GLU A 145 9.13 -14.42 -4.27
N GLN A 146 9.44 -13.19 -3.88
CA GLN A 146 9.33 -12.73 -2.50
C GLN A 146 7.86 -12.76 -2.02
N ILE A 147 6.91 -12.35 -2.87
CA ILE A 147 5.46 -12.50 -2.60
C ILE A 147 5.12 -13.98 -2.39
N GLY A 148 5.56 -14.84 -3.30
CA GLY A 148 5.33 -16.29 -3.19
C GLY A 148 5.89 -16.88 -1.89
N THR A 149 7.10 -16.49 -1.51
CA THR A 149 7.74 -16.94 -0.27
C THR A 149 7.00 -16.45 0.97
N PHE A 150 6.60 -15.18 0.99
CA PHE A 150 5.81 -14.60 2.07
C PHE A 150 4.47 -15.32 2.26
N LEU A 151 3.76 -15.61 1.17
CA LEU A 151 2.47 -16.29 1.22
C LEU A 151 2.61 -17.78 1.61
N ARG A 152 3.57 -18.50 1.05
CA ARG A 152 3.80 -19.92 1.39
C ARG A 152 4.06 -20.12 2.89
N ALA A 153 4.69 -19.17 3.54
CA ALA A 153 4.95 -19.23 4.98
C ALA A 153 3.69 -19.04 5.86
N ARG A 154 2.60 -18.50 5.30
CA ARG A 154 1.40 -18.06 6.05
C ARG A 154 0.10 -18.73 5.62
N VAL A 155 0.04 -19.21 4.38
CA VAL A 155 -1.14 -19.92 3.83
C VAL A 155 -0.87 -21.43 3.92
N ARG A 156 -1.63 -22.13 4.73
CA ARG A 156 -1.56 -23.60 4.88
C ARG A 156 -2.71 -24.25 4.16
#